data_ba06322549edabf2d8082c79f2dd0bba
#
_entry.id   ba06322549edabf2d8082c79f2dd0bba
#
_cell.length_a   1.000
_cell.length_b   1.000
_cell.length_c   1.000
_cell.angle_alpha   90.00
_cell.angle_beta   90.00
_cell.angle_gamma   90.00
#
_symmetry.space_group_name_H-M   'P 1'
#
loop_
_entity.id
_entity.type
_entity.pdbx_description
1 polymer ?
#
loop_
_entity_poly.entity_id
_entity_poly.type
_entity_poly.pdbx_seq_one_letter_code
_entity_poly.pdbx_strand_id
1 'polypeptide(L)'
;MEALFTKLIEISIIASWLILIILVLRICFKKASKSFYCFLWALVGLRLIFPFSIESIFSLIPSKQVIQPTIQTGISVLNQTVVQNTQTETVIVPQSMNWMSILTMIWIIGIITLSIYSIISYYRLYKKVSISLPYKKNIYYCDSIDSPFILGIFQPKIYLPSTLNESQIQYVLKHEYAHLKRKDHLWKPLGFVLLTIYWFNPMIWIAYIALCKDIESACDEYVIKKMDSYNKKMYSETLFTCSVDRKLIMACPLAFGEVGVKERIKSIVNYKKPTF
;
A
#
# COMPACT_ATOMS: atom_id res chain seq x y z
N MET A 1 3.39 9.10 -22.23
CA MET A 1 3.88 8.68 -20.90
C MET A 1 3.92 9.85 -19.93
N GLU A 2 4.43 11.01 -20.33
CA GLU A 2 4.49 12.22 -19.51
C GLU A 2 3.11 12.66 -18.98
N ALA A 3 2.08 12.73 -19.83
CA ALA A 3 0.72 13.08 -19.41
C ALA A 3 0.14 12.12 -18.36
N LEU A 4 0.46 10.83 -18.46
CA LEU A 4 0.06 9.84 -17.46
C LEU A 4 0.77 10.08 -16.13
N PHE A 5 2.09 10.33 -16.15
CA PHE A 5 2.87 10.60 -14.95
C PHE A 5 2.38 11.88 -14.25
N THR A 6 2.12 12.97 -15.01
CA THR A 6 1.55 14.21 -14.45
C THR A 6 0.22 13.94 -13.76
N LYS A 7 -0.68 13.18 -14.39
CA LYS A 7 -1.97 12.81 -13.79
C LYS A 7 -1.80 11.99 -12.50
N LEU A 8 -0.82 11.08 -12.45
CA LEU A 8 -0.53 10.31 -11.23
C LEU A 8 0.01 11.20 -10.11
N ILE A 9 0.81 12.22 -10.43
CA ILE A 9 1.25 13.21 -9.43
C ILE A 9 0.05 13.94 -8.84
N GLU A 10 -0.87 14.45 -9.66
CA GLU A 10 -2.08 15.14 -9.19
C GLU A 10 -2.92 14.26 -8.26
N ILE A 11 -3.18 12.99 -8.68
CA ILE A 11 -3.92 12.02 -7.87
C ILE A 11 -3.20 11.79 -6.53
N SER A 12 -1.87 11.66 -6.55
CA SER A 12 -1.08 11.37 -5.35
C SER A 12 -1.09 12.53 -4.36
N ILE A 13 -1.13 13.78 -4.82
CA ILE A 13 -1.24 14.97 -3.96
C ILE A 13 -2.58 14.97 -3.24
N ILE A 14 -3.69 14.72 -3.94
CA ILE A 14 -5.02 14.66 -3.33
C ILE A 14 -5.09 13.48 -2.33
N ALA A 15 -4.53 12.32 -2.70
CA ALA A 15 -4.46 11.17 -1.81
C ALA A 15 -3.63 11.47 -0.55
N SER A 16 -2.57 12.29 -0.65
CA SER A 16 -1.74 12.68 0.50
C SER A 16 -2.56 13.48 1.53
N TRP A 17 -3.45 14.37 1.11
CA TRP A 17 -4.36 15.05 2.02
C TRP A 17 -5.32 14.09 2.72
N LEU A 18 -5.89 13.12 1.99
CA LEU A 18 -6.74 12.07 2.59
C LEU A 18 -5.97 11.23 3.60
N ILE A 19 -4.74 10.84 3.28
CA ILE A 19 -3.86 10.10 4.19
C ILE A 19 -3.61 10.90 5.46
N LEU A 20 -3.31 12.19 5.35
CA LEU A 20 -3.07 13.07 6.48
C LEU A 20 -4.31 13.15 7.39
N ILE A 21 -5.51 13.33 6.80
CA ILE A 21 -6.77 13.33 7.53
C ILE A 21 -6.97 12.02 8.29
N ILE A 22 -6.73 10.87 7.65
CA ILE A 22 -6.87 9.56 8.30
C ILE A 22 -5.87 9.40 9.45
N LEU A 23 -4.63 9.86 9.30
CA LEU A 23 -3.63 9.82 10.36
C LEU A 23 -4.06 10.68 11.57
N VAL A 24 -4.63 11.86 11.34
CA VAL A 24 -5.21 12.70 12.40
C VAL A 24 -6.40 12.01 13.07
N LEU A 25 -7.35 11.48 12.28
CA LEU A 25 -8.49 10.72 12.82
C LEU A 25 -8.03 9.52 13.66
N ARG A 26 -6.96 8.84 13.27
CA ARG A 26 -6.38 7.72 14.00
C ARG A 26 -5.85 8.13 15.38
N ILE A 27 -5.35 9.36 15.50
CA ILE A 27 -4.88 9.93 16.77
C ILE A 27 -6.07 10.34 17.63
N CYS A 28 -7.10 10.96 17.04
CA CYS A 28 -8.28 11.45 17.76
C CYS A 28 -9.18 10.31 18.24
N PHE A 29 -9.44 9.30 17.41
CA PHE A 29 -10.40 8.23 17.68
C PHE A 29 -9.73 6.92 18.11
N LYS A 30 -8.84 6.95 19.09
CA LYS A 30 -8.11 5.76 19.59
C LYS A 30 -9.01 4.60 20.04
N LYS A 31 -10.28 4.86 20.37
CA LYS A 31 -11.28 3.88 20.84
C LYS A 31 -12.11 3.24 19.72
N ALA A 32 -11.95 3.70 18.48
CA ALA A 32 -12.67 3.13 17.35
C ALA A 32 -12.17 1.72 17.03
N SER A 33 -13.06 0.89 16.44
CA SER A 33 -12.71 -0.45 15.97
C SER A 33 -11.57 -0.39 14.95
N LYS A 34 -10.62 -1.33 15.04
CA LYS A 34 -9.50 -1.39 14.10
C LYS A 34 -9.95 -1.71 12.67
N SER A 35 -11.05 -2.43 12.52
CA SER A 35 -11.66 -2.67 11.20
C SER A 35 -12.14 -1.39 10.52
N PHE A 36 -12.56 -0.37 11.28
CA PHE A 36 -12.93 0.94 10.74
C PHE A 36 -11.75 1.62 10.04
N TYR A 37 -10.54 1.57 10.61
CA TYR A 37 -9.35 2.13 9.95
C TYR A 37 -8.99 1.38 8.68
N CYS A 38 -9.15 0.04 8.66
CA CYS A 38 -8.94 -0.72 7.42
C CYS A 38 -9.91 -0.25 6.32
N PHE A 39 -11.16 0.08 6.66
CA PHE A 39 -12.12 0.64 5.70
C PHE A 39 -11.69 2.02 5.20
N LEU A 40 -11.20 2.91 6.08
CA LEU A 40 -10.69 4.22 5.65
C LEU A 40 -9.49 4.08 4.68
N TRP A 41 -8.59 3.13 4.92
CA TRP A 41 -7.50 2.85 3.99
C TRP A 41 -7.99 2.31 2.64
N ALA A 42 -9.09 1.54 2.62
CA ALA A 42 -9.71 1.10 1.38
C ALA A 42 -10.23 2.28 0.55
N LEU A 43 -10.74 3.36 1.19
CA LEU A 43 -11.14 4.59 0.48
C LEU A 43 -9.95 5.30 -0.17
N VAL A 44 -8.79 5.36 0.52
CA VAL A 44 -7.54 5.88 -0.09
C VAL A 44 -7.13 5.03 -1.29
N GLY A 45 -7.15 3.70 -1.15
CA GLY A 45 -6.86 2.79 -2.25
C GLY A 45 -7.79 2.99 -3.44
N LEU A 46 -9.10 3.12 -3.19
CA LEU A 46 -10.09 3.41 -4.22
C LEU A 46 -9.78 4.74 -4.94
N ARG A 47 -9.41 5.79 -4.19
CA ARG A 47 -9.05 7.10 -4.77
C ARG A 47 -7.79 7.00 -5.66
N LEU A 48 -6.83 6.16 -5.30
CA LEU A 48 -5.61 5.95 -6.08
C LEU A 48 -5.87 5.14 -7.37
N ILE A 49 -6.84 4.22 -7.35
CA ILE A 49 -7.21 3.40 -8.51
C ILE A 49 -8.09 4.18 -9.48
N PHE A 50 -9.07 4.91 -8.95
CA PHE A 50 -10.06 5.64 -9.75
C PHE A 50 -9.82 7.14 -9.66
N PRO A 51 -9.33 7.76 -10.74
CA PRO A 51 -9.06 9.21 -10.80
C PRO A 51 -10.35 10.02 -11.05
N PHE A 52 -11.46 9.70 -10.37
CA PHE A 52 -12.66 10.52 -10.50
C PHE A 52 -12.41 11.92 -9.95
N SER A 53 -12.31 12.91 -10.81
CA SER A 53 -12.53 14.28 -10.44
C SER A 53 -14.06 14.45 -10.26
N ILE A 54 -14.51 14.48 -9.00
CA ILE A 54 -15.83 14.99 -8.71
C ILE A 54 -15.74 16.49 -8.97
N GLU A 55 -16.06 16.91 -10.17
CA GLU A 55 -16.32 18.33 -10.44
C GLU A 55 -17.56 18.67 -9.62
N SER A 56 -17.31 19.18 -8.43
CA SER A 56 -18.36 19.65 -7.55
C SER A 56 -19.02 20.86 -8.21
N ILE A 57 -20.32 20.78 -8.43
CA ILE A 57 -21.16 21.93 -8.84
C ILE A 57 -21.00 23.10 -7.84
N PHE A 58 -20.48 22.84 -6.64
CA PHE A 58 -20.13 23.81 -5.61
C PHE A 58 -18.66 24.28 -5.64
N SER A 59 -17.91 24.02 -6.71
CA SER A 59 -16.57 24.57 -6.87
C SER A 59 -16.68 26.09 -7.06
N LEU A 60 -16.48 26.83 -5.97
CA LEU A 60 -16.34 28.31 -5.96
C LEU A 60 -15.03 28.78 -6.62
N ILE A 61 -14.21 27.87 -7.13
CA ILE A 61 -13.00 28.19 -7.89
C ILE A 61 -13.41 28.27 -9.35
N PRO A 62 -13.45 29.47 -9.97
CA PRO A 62 -13.71 29.58 -11.39
C PRO A 62 -12.63 28.78 -12.14
N SER A 63 -13.07 27.85 -13.00
CA SER A 63 -12.16 27.15 -13.89
C SER A 63 -11.35 28.18 -14.63
N LYS A 64 -10.03 28.11 -14.54
CA LYS A 64 -9.14 28.93 -15.38
C LYS A 64 -9.42 28.54 -16.83
N GLN A 65 -10.34 29.25 -17.47
CA GLN A 65 -10.36 29.30 -18.91
C GLN A 65 -8.98 29.85 -19.29
N VAL A 66 -8.17 29.00 -19.92
CA VAL A 66 -6.94 29.44 -20.56
C VAL A 66 -7.39 30.41 -21.64
N ILE A 67 -7.38 31.71 -21.32
CA ILE A 67 -7.52 32.78 -22.29
C ILE A 67 -6.28 32.64 -23.14
N GLN A 68 -6.43 31.97 -24.29
CA GLN A 68 -5.43 32.06 -25.34
C GLN A 68 -5.44 33.52 -25.75
N PRO A 69 -4.33 34.27 -25.63
CA PRO A 69 -4.26 35.59 -26.18
C PRO A 69 -4.32 35.46 -27.69
N THR A 70 -5.51 35.62 -28.24
CA THR A 70 -5.67 35.83 -29.68
C THR A 70 -5.10 37.22 -29.95
N ILE A 71 -3.85 37.29 -30.28
CA ILE A 71 -3.24 38.50 -30.83
C ILE A 71 -3.85 38.63 -32.24
N GLN A 72 -4.98 39.29 -32.31
CA GLN A 72 -5.48 39.82 -33.58
C GLN A 72 -4.63 41.03 -33.89
N THR A 73 -3.51 40.80 -34.55
CA THR A 73 -2.80 41.85 -35.21
C THR A 73 -3.55 42.21 -36.49
N GLY A 74 -4.50 43.15 -36.32
CA GLY A 74 -5.11 43.79 -37.46
C GLY A 74 -4.07 44.68 -38.17
N ILE A 75 -3.45 44.16 -39.19
CA ILE A 75 -2.81 44.97 -40.22
C ILE A 75 -3.38 44.54 -41.57
N SER A 76 -4.27 45.39 -42.05
CA SER A 76 -4.80 45.31 -43.40
C SER A 76 -3.70 45.68 -44.42
N VAL A 77 -3.53 44.78 -45.33
CA VAL A 77 -3.23 44.95 -46.76
C VAL A 77 -2.40 46.17 -47.21
N LEU A 78 -1.25 45.86 -47.70
CA LEU A 78 -0.74 46.49 -48.94
C LEU A 78 0.14 45.48 -49.69
N ASN A 79 -0.34 45.14 -50.92
CA ASN A 79 0.41 44.36 -51.90
C ASN A 79 1.72 45.04 -52.23
N GLN A 80 2.84 44.38 -51.98
CA GLN A 80 4.06 44.56 -52.80
C GLN A 80 4.81 43.24 -52.84
N THR A 81 4.86 42.71 -54.05
CA THR A 81 5.71 41.62 -54.49
C THR A 81 7.17 42.04 -54.29
N VAL A 82 7.81 41.49 -53.27
CA VAL A 82 9.27 41.47 -53.18
C VAL A 82 9.66 40.02 -53.07
N VAL A 83 10.14 39.47 -54.15
CA VAL A 83 10.87 38.19 -54.16
C VAL A 83 12.20 38.46 -53.47
N GLN A 84 12.32 38.13 -52.21
CA GLN A 84 13.58 38.14 -51.52
C GLN A 84 13.91 36.72 -51.10
N ASN A 85 14.98 36.17 -51.68
CA ASN A 85 15.62 34.95 -51.24
C ASN A 85 15.94 35.01 -49.74
N THR A 86 15.06 34.60 -48.94
CA THR A 86 15.35 34.40 -47.49
C THR A 86 15.92 33.00 -47.38
N GLN A 87 17.23 32.89 -47.29
CA GLN A 87 17.86 31.70 -46.73
C GLN A 87 17.22 31.47 -45.33
N THR A 88 16.50 30.37 -45.23
CA THR A 88 15.95 29.93 -43.95
C THR A 88 17.13 29.51 -43.09
N GLU A 89 17.70 30.43 -42.33
CA GLU A 89 18.54 30.06 -41.20
C GLU A 89 17.68 29.23 -40.28
N THR A 90 17.95 27.93 -40.26
CA THR A 90 17.43 27.06 -39.23
C THR A 90 18.00 27.52 -37.89
N VAL A 91 17.24 28.37 -37.22
CA VAL A 91 17.53 28.68 -35.82
C VAL A 91 17.45 27.36 -35.07
N ILE A 92 18.60 26.78 -34.76
CA ILE A 92 18.72 25.66 -33.86
C ILE A 92 18.30 26.19 -32.48
N VAL A 93 16.98 26.14 -32.20
CA VAL A 93 16.47 26.39 -30.86
C VAL A 93 17.07 25.29 -29.98
N PRO A 94 17.90 25.65 -29.00
CA PRO A 94 18.47 24.66 -28.12
C PRO A 94 17.29 23.89 -27.51
N GLN A 95 17.26 22.60 -27.78
CA GLN A 95 16.20 21.72 -27.31
C GLN A 95 16.24 21.73 -25.77
N SER A 96 15.36 22.53 -25.16
CA SER A 96 15.28 22.65 -23.72
C SER A 96 15.14 21.26 -23.14
N MET A 97 16.04 20.88 -22.25
CA MET A 97 16.05 19.58 -21.64
C MET A 97 14.67 19.35 -20.98
N ASN A 98 13.93 18.37 -21.49
CA ASN A 98 12.57 18.12 -21.03
C ASN A 98 12.63 17.37 -19.68
N TRP A 99 12.71 18.13 -18.58
CA TRP A 99 12.77 17.58 -17.21
C TRP A 99 11.65 16.60 -16.92
N MET A 100 10.48 16.79 -17.53
CA MET A 100 9.35 15.88 -17.35
C MET A 100 9.63 14.49 -17.94
N SER A 101 10.32 14.40 -19.07
CA SER A 101 10.77 13.12 -19.65
C SER A 101 11.73 12.40 -18.71
N ILE A 102 12.70 13.13 -18.12
CA ILE A 102 13.66 12.53 -17.17
C ILE A 102 12.96 12.00 -15.94
N LEU A 103 12.05 12.77 -15.33
CA LEU A 103 11.28 12.33 -14.17
C LEU A 103 10.40 11.12 -14.48
N THR A 104 9.80 11.08 -15.68
CA THR A 104 9.00 9.93 -16.13
C THR A 104 9.87 8.68 -16.28
N MET A 105 11.09 8.80 -16.80
CA MET A 105 12.03 7.68 -16.89
C MET A 105 12.44 7.17 -15.51
N ILE A 106 12.78 8.06 -14.59
CA ILE A 106 13.10 7.71 -13.19
C ILE A 106 11.92 6.97 -12.54
N TRP A 107 10.69 7.46 -12.75
CA TRP A 107 9.48 6.81 -12.25
C TRP A 107 9.32 5.38 -12.78
N ILE A 108 9.51 5.16 -14.08
CA ILE A 108 9.43 3.82 -14.69
C ILE A 108 10.50 2.89 -14.11
N ILE A 109 11.75 3.36 -14.00
CA ILE A 109 12.86 2.59 -13.41
C ILE A 109 12.52 2.17 -11.98
N GLY A 110 11.95 3.05 -11.17
CA GLY A 110 11.54 2.74 -9.80
C GLY A 110 10.45 1.66 -9.75
N ILE A 111 9.42 1.72 -10.61
CA ILE A 111 8.40 0.68 -10.72
C ILE A 111 9.02 -0.67 -11.08
N ILE A 112 9.88 -0.70 -12.11
CA ILE A 112 10.54 -1.94 -12.56
C ILE A 112 11.38 -2.52 -11.41
N THR A 113 12.16 -1.70 -10.73
CA THR A 113 13.03 -2.13 -9.62
C THR A 113 12.21 -2.74 -8.47
N LEU A 114 11.14 -2.07 -8.03
CA LEU A 114 10.29 -2.57 -6.95
C LEU A 114 9.50 -3.83 -7.38
N SER A 115 9.08 -3.91 -8.64
CA SER A 115 8.41 -5.09 -9.17
C SER A 115 9.34 -6.30 -9.21
N ILE A 116 10.57 -6.13 -9.71
CA ILE A 116 11.60 -7.19 -9.73
C ILE A 116 11.92 -7.64 -8.30
N TYR A 117 12.12 -6.69 -7.38
CA TYR A 117 12.34 -6.98 -5.96
C TYR A 117 11.20 -7.83 -5.37
N SER A 118 9.95 -7.46 -5.63
CA SER A 118 8.78 -8.18 -5.15
C SER A 118 8.71 -9.61 -5.70
N ILE A 119 8.95 -9.79 -7.01
CA ILE A 119 8.94 -11.10 -7.67
C ILE A 119 10.05 -11.99 -7.10
N ILE A 120 11.28 -11.49 -7.00
CA ILE A 120 12.40 -12.24 -6.45
C ILE A 120 12.14 -12.64 -4.99
N SER A 121 11.60 -11.70 -4.20
CA SER A 121 11.27 -11.92 -2.79
C SER A 121 10.19 -13.00 -2.63
N TYR A 122 9.12 -12.93 -3.44
CA TYR A 122 8.08 -13.95 -3.47
C TYR A 122 8.62 -15.32 -3.88
N TYR A 123 9.46 -15.38 -4.92
CA TYR A 123 10.06 -16.64 -5.39
C TYR A 123 10.98 -17.26 -4.33
N ARG A 124 11.81 -16.45 -3.64
CA ARG A 124 12.66 -16.91 -2.54
C ARG A 124 11.81 -17.51 -1.41
N LEU A 125 10.72 -16.83 -1.04
CA LEU A 125 9.81 -17.32 0.00
C LEU A 125 9.11 -18.60 -0.45
N TYR A 126 8.63 -18.67 -1.68
CA TYR A 126 8.01 -19.86 -2.26
C TYR A 126 8.96 -21.05 -2.27
N LYS A 127 10.22 -20.85 -2.69
CA LYS A 127 11.26 -21.90 -2.64
C LYS A 127 11.55 -22.35 -1.21
N LYS A 128 11.57 -21.44 -0.25
CA LYS A 128 11.80 -21.75 1.16
C LYS A 128 10.71 -22.67 1.74
N VAL A 129 9.46 -22.50 1.33
CA VAL A 129 8.34 -23.33 1.80
C VAL A 129 8.01 -24.53 0.89
N SER A 130 8.76 -24.74 -0.20
CA SER A 130 8.51 -25.86 -1.11
C SER A 130 8.73 -27.24 -0.46
N ILE A 131 9.60 -27.29 0.57
CA ILE A 131 9.90 -28.49 1.37
C ILE A 131 9.09 -28.46 2.67
N SER A 132 7.77 -28.30 2.56
CA SER A 132 6.88 -28.29 3.71
C SER A 132 6.05 -29.56 3.80
N LEU A 133 5.77 -30.04 5.01
CA LEU A 133 4.99 -31.24 5.28
C LEU A 133 3.51 -30.89 5.46
N PRO A 134 2.58 -31.55 4.78
CA PRO A 134 1.15 -31.30 4.96
C PRO A 134 0.70 -31.74 6.36
N TYR A 135 0.03 -30.84 7.09
CA TYR A 135 -0.59 -31.16 8.39
C TYR A 135 -2.10 -31.38 8.28
N LYS A 136 -2.78 -30.44 7.66
CA LYS A 136 -4.22 -30.50 7.36
C LYS A 136 -4.48 -29.84 6.01
N LYS A 137 -5.72 -29.88 5.53
CA LYS A 137 -6.12 -29.45 4.18
C LYS A 137 -5.35 -28.26 3.58
N ASN A 138 -5.21 -27.15 4.32
CA ASN A 138 -4.50 -25.92 3.85
C ASN A 138 -3.37 -25.51 4.78
N ILE A 139 -2.91 -26.39 5.68
CA ILE A 139 -1.91 -26.10 6.70
C ILE A 139 -0.71 -26.99 6.46
N TYR A 140 0.49 -26.40 6.50
CA TYR A 140 1.76 -27.05 6.27
C TYR A 140 2.74 -26.70 7.37
N TYR A 141 3.53 -27.68 7.81
CA TYR A 141 4.69 -27.45 8.66
C TYR A 141 5.93 -27.21 7.82
N CYS A 142 6.75 -26.26 8.25
CA CYS A 142 8.00 -25.92 7.58
C CYS A 142 9.06 -25.56 8.62
N ASP A 143 10.16 -26.33 8.63
CA ASP A 143 11.29 -26.10 9.55
C ASP A 143 12.12 -24.87 9.18
N SER A 144 12.02 -24.43 7.93
CA SER A 144 12.81 -23.32 7.41
C SER A 144 12.26 -21.94 7.75
N ILE A 145 11.14 -21.85 8.48
CA ILE A 145 10.50 -20.58 8.82
C ILE A 145 10.48 -20.35 10.32
N ASP A 146 10.68 -19.12 10.73
CA ASP A 146 10.71 -18.72 12.15
C ASP A 146 9.36 -18.22 12.64
N SER A 147 8.40 -17.96 11.73
CA SER A 147 7.11 -17.42 12.06
C SER A 147 6.01 -17.93 11.13
N PRO A 148 4.76 -18.08 11.65
CA PRO A 148 3.63 -18.46 10.83
C PRO A 148 3.30 -17.36 9.80
N PHE A 149 2.80 -17.76 8.64
CA PHE A 149 2.29 -16.84 7.62
C PHE A 149 1.42 -17.54 6.59
N ILE A 150 0.67 -16.75 5.83
CA ILE A 150 -0.15 -17.19 4.71
C ILE A 150 0.57 -16.87 3.40
N LEU A 151 0.65 -17.85 2.49
CA LEU A 151 1.16 -17.68 1.14
C LEU A 151 0.14 -18.15 0.11
N GLY A 152 0.02 -17.39 -0.98
CA GLY A 152 -0.87 -17.66 -2.10
C GLY A 152 -2.04 -16.68 -2.16
N ILE A 153 -2.33 -16.17 -3.37
CA ILE A 153 -3.42 -15.21 -3.63
C ILE A 153 -4.72 -15.96 -3.88
N PHE A 154 -4.73 -16.94 -4.78
CA PHE A 154 -5.94 -17.69 -5.17
C PHE A 154 -6.19 -18.91 -4.29
N GLN A 155 -5.13 -19.59 -3.85
CA GLN A 155 -5.17 -20.76 -2.98
C GLN A 155 -4.29 -20.53 -1.76
N PRO A 156 -4.75 -19.75 -0.79
CA PRO A 156 -3.94 -19.39 0.36
C PRO A 156 -3.68 -20.63 1.25
N LYS A 157 -2.40 -20.85 1.55
CA LYS A 157 -1.92 -21.91 2.43
C LYS A 157 -1.30 -21.28 3.68
N ILE A 158 -1.56 -21.89 4.84
CA ILE A 158 -0.97 -21.49 6.11
C ILE A 158 0.28 -22.32 6.34
N TYR A 159 1.40 -21.65 6.58
CA TYR A 159 2.67 -22.29 6.92
C TYR A 159 2.99 -22.03 8.38
N LEU A 160 3.27 -23.11 9.13
CA LEU A 160 3.58 -23.06 10.55
C LEU A 160 5.02 -23.53 10.77
N PRO A 161 5.81 -22.87 11.63
CA PRO A 161 7.08 -23.41 12.07
C PRO A 161 6.87 -24.66 12.92
N SER A 162 7.74 -25.65 12.77
CA SER A 162 7.71 -26.91 13.53
C SER A 162 8.05 -26.74 15.01
N THR A 163 8.59 -25.60 15.40
CA THR A 163 8.96 -25.25 16.78
C THR A 163 7.76 -24.98 17.70
N LEU A 164 6.56 -24.81 17.13
CA LEU A 164 5.36 -24.50 17.90
C LEU A 164 4.79 -25.74 18.59
N ASN A 165 4.42 -25.60 19.87
CA ASN A 165 3.68 -26.62 20.60
C ASN A 165 2.17 -26.61 20.27
N GLU A 166 1.44 -27.66 20.62
CA GLU A 166 0.02 -27.81 20.26
C GLU A 166 -0.87 -26.67 20.80
N SER A 167 -0.59 -26.17 22.00
CA SER A 167 -1.34 -25.07 22.58
C SER A 167 -1.14 -23.77 21.81
N GLN A 168 0.09 -23.48 21.39
CA GLN A 168 0.44 -22.30 20.58
C GLN A 168 -0.18 -22.38 19.17
N ILE A 169 -0.14 -23.57 18.54
CA ILE A 169 -0.73 -23.80 17.22
C ILE A 169 -2.21 -23.40 17.18
N GLN A 170 -2.99 -23.69 18.22
CA GLN A 170 -4.40 -23.31 18.27
C GLN A 170 -4.61 -21.79 18.22
N TYR A 171 -3.79 -21.01 18.92
CA TYR A 171 -3.88 -19.54 18.92
C TYR A 171 -3.39 -18.94 17.61
N VAL A 172 -2.29 -19.47 17.08
CA VAL A 172 -1.75 -19.08 15.77
C VAL A 172 -2.77 -19.35 14.67
N LEU A 173 -3.35 -20.52 14.63
CA LEU A 173 -4.38 -20.86 13.63
C LEU A 173 -5.60 -19.96 13.71
N LYS A 174 -6.07 -19.61 14.93
CA LYS A 174 -7.16 -18.64 15.08
C LYS A 174 -6.81 -17.29 14.45
N HIS A 175 -5.56 -16.85 14.60
CA HIS A 175 -5.08 -15.61 14.01
C HIS A 175 -4.98 -15.70 12.48
N GLU A 176 -4.35 -16.74 11.93
CA GLU A 176 -4.20 -16.94 10.49
C GLU A 176 -5.55 -17.12 9.79
N TYR A 177 -6.50 -17.87 10.42
CA TYR A 177 -7.86 -17.98 9.90
C TYR A 177 -8.63 -16.66 9.92
N ALA A 178 -8.35 -15.77 10.89
CA ALA A 178 -8.93 -14.43 10.88
C ALA A 178 -8.45 -13.62 9.67
N HIS A 179 -7.16 -13.69 9.33
CA HIS A 179 -6.62 -13.09 8.10
C HIS A 179 -7.28 -13.64 6.83
N LEU A 180 -7.47 -14.97 6.74
CA LEU A 180 -8.15 -15.60 5.60
C LEU A 180 -9.60 -15.12 5.47
N LYS A 181 -10.33 -15.09 6.60
CA LYS A 181 -11.72 -14.65 6.63
C LYS A 181 -11.88 -13.19 6.22
N ARG A 182 -10.94 -12.33 6.60
CA ARG A 182 -10.90 -10.91 6.26
C ARG A 182 -10.35 -10.65 4.85
N LYS A 183 -9.82 -11.69 4.17
CA LYS A 183 -9.17 -11.59 2.86
C LYS A 183 -7.94 -10.68 2.87
N ASP A 184 -7.23 -10.61 4.00
CA ASP A 184 -6.05 -9.75 4.15
C ASP A 184 -4.92 -10.15 3.19
N HIS A 185 -4.86 -11.42 2.76
CA HIS A 185 -3.96 -11.94 1.73
C HIS A 185 -4.19 -11.34 0.33
N LEU A 186 -5.30 -10.62 0.11
CA LEU A 186 -5.56 -9.83 -1.12
C LEU A 186 -5.29 -8.35 -0.90
N TRP A 187 -5.68 -7.80 0.26
CA TRP A 187 -5.55 -6.38 0.54
C TRP A 187 -4.10 -5.92 0.70
N LYS A 188 -3.25 -6.73 1.37
CA LYS A 188 -1.82 -6.40 1.51
C LYS A 188 -1.08 -6.32 0.17
N PRO A 189 -1.17 -7.33 -0.73
CA PRO A 189 -0.58 -7.22 -2.07
C PRO A 189 -1.13 -6.07 -2.90
N LEU A 190 -2.45 -5.82 -2.87
CA LEU A 190 -3.05 -4.70 -3.58
C LEU A 190 -2.47 -3.36 -3.10
N GLY A 191 -2.36 -3.17 -1.78
CA GLY A 191 -1.73 -2.00 -1.19
C GLY A 191 -0.27 -1.84 -1.64
N PHE A 192 0.48 -2.95 -1.76
CA PHE A 192 1.85 -2.92 -2.25
C PHE A 192 1.96 -2.59 -3.75
N VAL A 193 1.03 -3.07 -4.58
CA VAL A 193 0.95 -2.67 -5.99
C VAL A 193 0.72 -1.17 -6.12
N LEU A 194 -0.20 -0.60 -5.33
CA LEU A 194 -0.42 0.85 -5.29
C LEU A 194 0.84 1.59 -4.82
N LEU A 195 1.51 1.10 -3.77
CA LEU A 195 2.79 1.64 -3.32
C LEU A 195 3.83 1.62 -4.45
N THR A 196 3.90 0.55 -5.23
CA THR A 196 4.86 0.42 -6.35
C THR A 196 4.58 1.44 -7.45
N ILE A 197 3.30 1.72 -7.77
CA ILE A 197 2.93 2.73 -8.78
C ILE A 197 3.27 4.14 -8.31
N TYR A 198 3.01 4.44 -7.03
CA TYR A 198 3.17 5.75 -6.41
C TYR A 198 4.40 5.83 -5.51
N TRP A 199 5.44 5.04 -5.78
CA TRP A 199 6.62 4.90 -4.94
C TRP A 199 7.34 6.22 -4.63
N PHE A 200 7.23 7.20 -5.50
CA PHE A 200 7.83 8.52 -5.37
C PHE A 200 7.18 9.39 -4.27
N ASN A 201 5.98 9.00 -3.79
CA ASN A 201 5.26 9.76 -2.76
C ASN A 201 5.48 9.15 -1.36
N PRO A 202 6.18 9.82 -0.44
CA PRO A 202 6.46 9.30 0.90
C PRO A 202 5.20 9.09 1.75
N MET A 203 4.13 9.86 1.51
CA MET A 203 2.87 9.68 2.26
C MET A 203 2.23 8.32 1.99
N ILE A 204 2.40 7.76 0.79
CA ILE A 204 1.88 6.43 0.44
C ILE A 204 2.66 5.32 1.15
N TRP A 205 3.96 5.48 1.38
CA TRP A 205 4.74 4.58 2.23
C TRP A 205 4.23 4.56 3.66
N ILE A 206 3.98 5.74 4.24
CA ILE A 206 3.41 5.89 5.59
C ILE A 206 2.03 5.23 5.65
N ALA A 207 1.19 5.46 4.65
CA ALA A 207 -0.15 4.86 4.55
C ALA A 207 -0.08 3.33 4.48
N TYR A 208 0.82 2.77 3.67
CA TYR A 208 0.99 1.33 3.54
C TYR A 208 1.46 0.68 4.87
N ILE A 209 2.43 1.27 5.54
CA ILE A 209 2.89 0.81 6.86
C ILE A 209 1.75 0.88 7.88
N ALA A 210 0.98 1.96 7.89
CA ALA A 210 -0.17 2.13 8.78
C ALA A 210 -1.28 1.13 8.47
N LEU A 211 -1.59 0.88 7.19
CA LEU A 211 -2.52 -0.14 6.74
C LEU A 211 -2.11 -1.53 7.26
N CYS A 212 -0.85 -1.93 7.10
CA CYS A 212 -0.36 -3.21 7.59
C CYS A 212 -0.53 -3.35 9.11
N LYS A 213 -0.20 -2.29 9.89
CA LYS A 213 -0.41 -2.27 11.34
C LYS A 213 -1.89 -2.37 11.74
N ASP A 214 -2.77 -1.70 11.02
CA ASP A 214 -4.20 -1.71 11.29
C ASP A 214 -4.85 -3.05 10.91
N ILE A 215 -4.37 -3.71 9.84
CA ILE A 215 -4.78 -5.07 9.48
C ILE A 215 -4.44 -6.05 10.61
N GLU A 216 -3.19 -6.03 11.13
CA GLU A 216 -2.79 -6.88 12.25
C GLU A 216 -3.62 -6.60 13.50
N SER A 217 -3.79 -5.33 13.86
CA SER A 217 -4.58 -4.94 15.04
C SER A 217 -6.05 -5.33 14.92
N ALA A 218 -6.62 -5.26 13.70
CA ALA A 218 -8.00 -5.66 13.45
C ALA A 218 -8.17 -7.19 13.47
N CYS A 219 -7.13 -7.92 13.07
CA CYS A 219 -7.09 -9.38 13.18
C CYS A 219 -7.03 -9.80 14.64
N ASP A 220 -6.15 -9.19 15.45
CA ASP A 220 -6.08 -9.42 16.88
C ASP A 220 -7.44 -9.12 17.56
N GLU A 221 -8.04 -7.95 17.28
CA GLU A 221 -9.34 -7.56 17.82
C GLU A 221 -10.42 -8.60 17.50
N TYR A 222 -10.44 -9.11 16.25
CA TYR A 222 -11.38 -10.14 15.84
C TYR A 222 -11.22 -11.44 16.64
N VAL A 223 -9.98 -11.86 16.91
CA VAL A 223 -9.66 -13.09 17.64
C VAL A 223 -10.01 -12.95 19.12
N ILE A 224 -9.58 -11.85 19.77
CA ILE A 224 -9.70 -11.68 21.23
C ILE A 224 -11.11 -11.28 21.68
N LYS A 225 -11.96 -10.80 20.76
CA LYS A 225 -13.34 -10.35 21.09
C LYS A 225 -14.17 -11.38 21.84
N LYS A 226 -13.92 -12.67 21.58
CA LYS A 226 -14.64 -13.82 22.16
C LYS A 226 -13.83 -14.59 23.20
N MET A 227 -12.61 -14.12 23.54
CA MET A 227 -11.73 -14.77 24.51
C MET A 227 -11.95 -14.24 25.91
N ASP A 228 -11.83 -15.11 26.91
CA ASP A 228 -11.71 -14.76 28.33
C ASP A 228 -10.31 -14.22 28.66
N SER A 229 -10.09 -13.78 29.89
CA SER A 229 -8.83 -13.18 30.32
C SER A 229 -7.65 -14.17 30.26
N TYR A 230 -7.89 -15.44 30.56
CA TYR A 230 -6.85 -16.47 30.50
C TYR A 230 -6.39 -16.71 29.06
N ASN A 231 -7.34 -16.94 28.14
CA ASN A 231 -7.04 -17.16 26.73
C ASN A 231 -6.38 -15.95 26.06
N LYS A 232 -6.75 -14.71 26.46
CA LYS A 232 -6.07 -13.50 25.98
C LYS A 232 -4.60 -13.45 26.42
N LYS A 233 -4.30 -13.86 27.66
CA LYS A 233 -2.93 -13.93 28.14
C LYS A 233 -2.13 -14.95 27.33
N MET A 234 -2.63 -16.16 27.18
CA MET A 234 -1.98 -17.23 26.40
C MET A 234 -1.77 -16.84 24.93
N TYR A 235 -2.76 -16.17 24.33
CA TYR A 235 -2.65 -15.63 22.97
C TYR A 235 -1.55 -14.58 22.87
N SER A 236 -1.46 -13.65 23.84
CA SER A 236 -0.40 -12.63 23.88
C SER A 236 0.99 -13.24 24.03
N GLU A 237 1.13 -14.26 24.88
CA GLU A 237 2.39 -14.98 25.08
C GLU A 237 2.80 -15.73 23.79
N THR A 238 1.85 -16.36 23.12
CA THR A 238 2.08 -17.04 21.84
C THR A 238 2.55 -16.06 20.78
N LEU A 239 1.90 -14.90 20.65
CA LEU A 239 2.34 -13.85 19.71
C LEU A 239 3.74 -13.34 20.04
N PHE A 240 4.05 -13.16 21.31
CA PHE A 240 5.38 -12.76 21.75
C PHE A 240 6.44 -13.79 21.35
N THR A 241 6.23 -15.06 21.67
CA THR A 241 7.14 -16.15 21.31
C THR A 241 7.37 -16.21 19.78
N CYS A 242 6.30 -16.16 18.98
CA CYS A 242 6.43 -16.13 17.52
C CYS A 242 7.18 -14.91 16.97
N SER A 243 7.33 -13.84 17.76
CA SER A 243 7.98 -12.59 17.34
C SER A 243 9.44 -12.48 17.74
N VAL A 244 9.86 -13.17 18.79
CA VAL A 244 11.24 -13.08 19.34
C VAL A 244 12.26 -13.76 18.42
N ASP A 245 11.89 -14.88 17.79
CA ASP A 245 12.78 -15.68 16.94
C ASP A 245 12.89 -15.16 15.50
N ARG A 246 12.31 -14.00 15.21
CA ARG A 246 12.33 -13.45 13.86
C ARG A 246 13.66 -12.81 13.50
N LYS A 247 14.44 -13.51 12.74
CA LYS A 247 15.37 -12.86 11.82
C LYS A 247 14.52 -12.12 10.81
N LEU A 248 14.57 -10.78 10.87
CA LEU A 248 13.83 -9.88 9.99
C LEU A 248 13.75 -10.43 8.56
N ILE A 249 12.66 -11.11 8.23
CA ILE A 249 12.33 -11.39 6.83
C ILE A 249 11.77 -10.07 6.28
N MET A 250 12.64 -9.06 6.22
CA MET A 250 12.38 -7.74 5.60
C MET A 250 12.21 -7.85 4.08
N ALA A 251 12.08 -9.06 3.56
CA ALA A 251 12.29 -9.27 2.15
C ALA A 251 11.02 -9.50 1.33
N CYS A 252 9.85 -9.68 1.92
CA CYS A 252 8.64 -9.88 1.13
C CYS A 252 7.57 -8.87 1.49
N PRO A 253 7.09 -8.05 0.54
CA PRO A 253 5.97 -7.13 0.76
C PRO A 253 4.71 -7.82 1.26
N LEU A 254 4.61 -9.13 1.03
CA LEU A 254 3.52 -9.99 1.50
C LEU A 254 3.73 -10.47 2.95
N ALA A 255 4.96 -10.42 3.46
CA ALA A 255 5.32 -10.86 4.81
C ALA A 255 5.53 -9.70 5.80
N PHE A 256 5.11 -8.47 5.47
CA PHE A 256 5.10 -7.33 6.40
C PHE A 256 4.13 -7.52 7.58
N GLY A 257 3.98 -8.76 8.04
CA GLY A 257 3.03 -9.14 9.04
C GLY A 257 3.29 -8.63 10.44
N GLU A 258 4.44 -8.05 10.82
CA GLU A 258 4.68 -7.80 12.25
C GLU A 258 5.51 -6.57 12.59
N VAL A 259 5.10 -5.45 12.07
CA VAL A 259 5.55 -4.18 12.62
C VAL A 259 4.73 -3.88 13.89
N GLY A 260 5.38 -3.77 15.05
CA GLY A 260 4.73 -3.29 16.26
C GLY A 260 4.16 -4.36 17.19
N VAL A 261 4.85 -5.50 17.38
CA VAL A 261 4.43 -6.56 18.34
C VAL A 261 4.19 -6.01 19.74
N LYS A 262 5.04 -5.11 20.21
CA LYS A 262 4.87 -4.46 21.53
C LYS A 262 3.53 -3.70 21.62
N GLU A 263 3.16 -2.96 20.56
CA GLU A 263 1.89 -2.24 20.50
C GLU A 263 0.70 -3.21 20.41
N ARG A 264 0.83 -4.31 19.67
CA ARG A 264 -0.19 -5.36 19.59
C ARG A 264 -0.46 -5.97 20.96
N ILE A 265 0.58 -6.43 21.68
CA ILE A 265 0.45 -7.02 23.02
C ILE A 265 -0.20 -6.02 23.97
N LYS A 266 0.28 -4.77 24.00
CA LYS A 266 -0.32 -3.71 24.83
C LYS A 266 -1.80 -3.49 24.50
N SER A 267 -2.17 -3.54 23.22
CA SER A 267 -3.57 -3.41 22.76
C SER A 267 -4.43 -4.59 23.20
N ILE A 268 -3.90 -5.83 23.17
CA ILE A 268 -4.60 -7.04 23.57
C ILE A 268 -4.85 -7.05 25.09
N VAL A 269 -3.82 -6.74 25.88
CA VAL A 269 -3.90 -6.71 27.36
C VAL A 269 -4.89 -5.64 27.83
N ASN A 270 -4.88 -4.46 27.19
CA ASN A 270 -5.75 -3.33 27.53
C ASN A 270 -7.05 -3.31 26.73
N TYR A 271 -7.41 -4.41 26.07
CA TYR A 271 -8.58 -4.45 25.19
C TYR A 271 -9.86 -4.14 25.95
N LYS A 272 -10.53 -3.08 25.51
CA LYS A 272 -11.91 -2.74 25.88
C LYS A 272 -12.78 -2.87 24.62
N LYS A 273 -13.97 -3.44 24.75
CA LYS A 273 -14.87 -3.53 23.59
C LYS A 273 -15.08 -2.14 23.00
N PRO A 274 -14.91 -1.96 21.69
CA PRO A 274 -15.15 -0.66 21.05
C PRO A 274 -16.60 -0.24 21.28
N THR A 275 -16.80 1.04 21.42
CA THR A 275 -18.13 1.67 21.65
C THR A 275 -18.87 1.94 20.34
N PHE A 276 -18.20 1.76 19.19
CA PHE A 276 -18.76 1.93 17.85
C PHE A 276 -18.44 0.74 16.96
#